data_b5f725cac8e54d8f0933de840df77f8f
#
_entry.id   b5f725cac8e54d8f0933de840df77f8f
#
_cell.length_a   1.000
_cell.length_b   1.000
_cell.length_c   1.000
_cell.angle_alpha   90.00
_cell.angle_beta   90.00
_cell.angle_gamma   90.00
#
_symmetry.space_group_name_H-M   'P 1'
#
loop_
_entity.id
_entity.type
_entity.pdbx_description
1 polymer ?
#
loop_
_entity_poly.entity_id
_entity_poly.type
_entity_poly.pdbx_seq_one_letter_code
_entity_poly.pdbx_strand_id
1 'polypeptide(L)'
;LPFKVDGCDHALSLKDNSIIYYLDDMESIGVTSAKIEGRMKRPEYVSMAVSAVKKAIDGNYSPSDEFMLRSVFSRSGFTDGYLNSKLGKNMFGTRQKEDVVATTNDVLKEIAKNYEKETALIGVDIDFVCKENQNAVLTVKTDKKEVKAVGEIPEKAINKPMNTATVSERLSKFGGTQ
;
A
#
# COMPACT_ATOMS: atom_id res chain seq x y z
N LEU A 1 -25.14 -4.90 8.58
CA LEU A 1 -26.36 -4.65 9.33
C LEU A 1 -26.99 -5.99 9.72
N PRO A 2 -27.38 -6.18 10.98
CA PRO A 2 -27.93 -7.45 11.48
C PRO A 2 -29.42 -7.63 11.08
N PHE A 3 -29.70 -7.58 9.78
CA PHE A 3 -31.05 -7.88 9.28
C PHE A 3 -31.18 -9.37 8.98
N LYS A 4 -32.20 -9.96 9.51
CA LYS A 4 -32.56 -11.35 9.24
C LYS A 4 -33.76 -11.38 8.29
N VAL A 5 -33.59 -12.05 7.16
CA VAL A 5 -34.67 -12.25 6.15
C VAL A 5 -34.71 -13.71 5.80
N ASP A 6 -35.90 -14.32 5.88
CA ASP A 6 -36.15 -15.72 5.55
C ASP A 6 -35.16 -16.70 6.22
N GLY A 7 -34.83 -16.44 7.49
CA GLY A 7 -33.88 -17.26 8.25
C GLY A 7 -32.40 -17.00 7.97
N CYS A 8 -32.05 -16.15 7.00
CA CYS A 8 -30.70 -15.79 6.66
C CYS A 8 -30.24 -14.56 7.47
N ASP A 9 -29.21 -14.71 8.29
CA ASP A 9 -28.60 -13.61 9.04
C ASP A 9 -27.77 -12.73 8.09
N HIS A 10 -27.81 -11.41 8.34
CA HIS A 10 -27.08 -10.43 7.54
C HIS A 10 -27.47 -10.40 6.04
N ALA A 11 -28.71 -10.66 5.71
CA ALA A 11 -29.22 -10.80 4.35
C ALA A 11 -28.95 -9.58 3.42
N LEU A 12 -28.72 -8.41 4.00
CA LEU A 12 -28.38 -7.18 3.27
C LEU A 12 -26.86 -6.88 3.23
N SER A 13 -26.03 -7.85 3.59
CA SER A 13 -24.57 -7.71 3.49
C SER A 13 -24.15 -7.85 2.03
N LEU A 14 -23.52 -6.82 1.48
CA LEU A 14 -22.98 -6.86 0.12
C LEU A 14 -21.66 -7.63 0.08
N LYS A 15 -21.40 -8.31 -1.03
CA LYS A 15 -20.08 -8.80 -1.40
C LYS A 15 -19.13 -7.61 -1.58
N ASP A 16 -17.84 -7.85 -1.49
CA ASP A 16 -16.86 -6.80 -1.74
C ASP A 16 -16.83 -6.45 -3.24
N ASN A 17 -16.86 -5.15 -3.52
CA ASN A 17 -16.81 -4.67 -4.91
C ASN A 17 -15.39 -4.81 -5.46
N SER A 18 -15.24 -5.44 -6.62
CA SER A 18 -13.98 -5.56 -7.33
C SER A 18 -14.16 -5.30 -8.81
N ILE A 19 -13.35 -4.41 -9.35
CA ILE A 19 -13.30 -4.07 -10.77
C ILE A 19 -11.96 -4.47 -11.39
N ILE A 20 -11.23 -5.40 -10.75
CA ILE A 20 -9.85 -5.74 -11.11
C ILE A 20 -9.71 -6.21 -12.57
N TYR A 21 -10.74 -6.85 -13.12
CA TYR A 21 -10.76 -7.32 -14.51
C TYR A 21 -11.07 -6.22 -15.54
N TYR A 22 -11.40 -5.01 -15.10
CA TYR A 22 -11.79 -3.89 -15.94
C TYR A 22 -10.80 -2.73 -15.87
N LEU A 23 -9.60 -2.95 -15.29
CA LEU A 23 -8.62 -1.88 -15.12
C LEU A 23 -8.12 -1.34 -16.45
N ASP A 24 -7.90 -2.19 -17.43
CA ASP A 24 -7.49 -1.79 -18.79
C ASP A 24 -8.60 -0.95 -19.45
N ASP A 25 -9.86 -1.36 -19.33
CA ASP A 25 -11.00 -0.60 -19.85
C ASP A 25 -11.09 0.77 -19.17
N MET A 26 -10.88 0.82 -17.84
CA MET A 26 -10.88 2.08 -17.10
C MET A 26 -9.75 3.01 -17.53
N GLU A 27 -8.54 2.49 -17.73
CA GLU A 27 -7.42 3.26 -18.24
C GLU A 27 -7.71 3.79 -19.65
N SER A 28 -8.28 2.96 -20.53
CA SER A 28 -8.61 3.33 -21.91
C SER A 28 -9.58 4.50 -22.03
N ILE A 29 -10.49 4.66 -21.07
CA ILE A 29 -11.44 5.77 -20.99
C ILE A 29 -10.92 6.97 -20.18
N GLY A 30 -9.65 6.94 -19.76
CA GLY A 30 -8.96 8.07 -19.11
C GLY A 30 -9.02 8.10 -17.60
N VAL A 31 -9.38 7.00 -16.92
CA VAL A 31 -9.25 6.88 -15.46
C VAL A 31 -7.77 6.77 -15.12
N THR A 32 -7.25 7.74 -14.37
CA THR A 32 -5.83 7.84 -14.03
C THR A 32 -5.49 7.29 -12.64
N SER A 33 -6.48 7.00 -11.81
CA SER A 33 -6.27 6.53 -10.44
C SER A 33 -7.42 5.66 -9.97
N ALA A 34 -7.10 4.53 -9.36
CA ALA A 34 -8.05 3.63 -8.72
C ALA A 34 -7.84 3.65 -7.19
N LYS A 35 -8.92 3.90 -6.44
CA LYS A 35 -8.88 3.90 -4.98
C LYS A 35 -9.19 2.50 -4.44
N ILE A 36 -8.24 1.96 -3.67
CA ILE A 36 -8.45 0.73 -2.91
C ILE A 36 -8.96 1.11 -1.51
N GLU A 37 -10.12 0.59 -1.12
CA GLU A 37 -10.70 0.84 0.20
C GLU A 37 -10.34 -0.31 1.15
N GLY A 38 -9.54 0.02 2.17
CA GLY A 38 -9.05 -0.94 3.17
C GLY A 38 -9.39 -0.56 4.61
N ARG A 39 -10.30 0.41 4.81
CA ARG A 39 -10.70 0.87 6.14
C ARG A 39 -11.22 -0.30 6.99
N MET A 40 -10.73 -0.41 8.23
CA MET A 40 -11.08 -1.49 9.17
C MET A 40 -10.64 -2.89 8.70
N LYS A 41 -9.77 -2.97 7.72
CA LYS A 41 -9.22 -4.23 7.24
C LYS A 41 -7.83 -4.48 7.85
N ARG A 42 -7.42 -5.75 7.85
CA ARG A 42 -6.07 -6.13 8.30
C ARG A 42 -5.03 -5.70 7.26
N PRO A 43 -3.78 -5.45 7.70
CA PRO A 43 -2.68 -5.11 6.78
C PRO A 43 -2.48 -6.14 5.67
N GLU A 44 -2.66 -7.43 5.96
CA GLU A 44 -2.54 -8.52 4.99
C GLU A 44 -3.52 -8.36 3.83
N TYR A 45 -4.76 -7.94 4.13
CA TYR A 45 -5.74 -7.65 3.11
C TYR A 45 -5.28 -6.49 2.21
N VAL A 46 -4.84 -5.39 2.81
CA VAL A 46 -4.40 -4.21 2.05
C VAL A 46 -3.22 -4.57 1.15
N SER A 47 -2.24 -5.30 1.69
CA SER A 47 -1.08 -5.79 0.94
C SER A 47 -1.50 -6.65 -0.26
N MET A 48 -2.40 -7.61 -0.05
CA MET A 48 -2.89 -8.47 -1.13
C MET A 48 -3.70 -7.70 -2.17
N ALA A 49 -4.57 -6.78 -1.75
CA ALA A 49 -5.37 -5.97 -2.67
C ALA A 49 -4.47 -5.09 -3.54
N VAL A 50 -3.48 -4.43 -2.95
CA VAL A 50 -2.51 -3.60 -3.69
C VAL A 50 -1.68 -4.45 -4.64
N SER A 51 -1.17 -5.60 -4.19
CA SER A 51 -0.38 -6.52 -5.01
C SER A 51 -1.20 -7.05 -6.20
N ALA A 52 -2.45 -7.45 -5.96
CA ALA A 52 -3.34 -7.96 -7.00
C ALA A 52 -3.66 -6.89 -8.06
N VAL A 53 -4.00 -5.67 -7.64
CA VAL A 53 -4.26 -4.55 -8.54
C VAL A 53 -3.00 -4.19 -9.33
N LYS A 54 -1.82 -4.14 -8.69
CA LYS A 54 -0.55 -3.87 -9.38
C LYS A 54 -0.26 -4.93 -10.44
N LYS A 55 -0.42 -6.22 -10.12
CA LYS A 55 -0.25 -7.31 -11.07
C LYS A 55 -1.25 -7.23 -12.23
N ALA A 56 -2.49 -6.81 -11.97
CA ALA A 56 -3.48 -6.64 -13.01
C ALA A 56 -3.09 -5.52 -13.98
N ILE A 57 -2.65 -4.38 -13.47
CA ILE A 57 -2.12 -3.27 -14.29
C ILE A 57 -0.90 -3.70 -15.12
N ASP A 58 -0.02 -4.53 -14.55
CA ASP A 58 1.18 -5.04 -15.24
C ASP A 58 0.87 -6.23 -16.19
N GLY A 59 -0.39 -6.66 -16.33
CA GLY A 59 -0.80 -7.79 -17.17
C GLY A 59 -0.41 -9.17 -16.61
N ASN A 60 -0.06 -9.24 -15.34
CA ASN A 60 0.46 -10.47 -14.68
C ASN A 60 -0.50 -11.06 -13.61
N TYR A 61 -1.76 -10.62 -13.60
CA TYR A 61 -2.77 -11.12 -12.66
C TYR A 61 -3.20 -12.53 -13.05
N SER A 62 -3.18 -13.43 -12.07
CA SER A 62 -3.41 -14.86 -12.28
C SER A 62 -4.56 -15.40 -11.41
N PRO A 63 -5.12 -16.57 -11.75
CA PRO A 63 -6.10 -17.26 -10.88
C PRO A 63 -5.58 -17.54 -9.47
N SER A 64 -4.27 -17.73 -9.32
CA SER A 64 -3.64 -17.89 -8.00
C SER A 64 -3.71 -16.60 -7.17
N ASP A 65 -3.50 -15.44 -7.80
CA ASP A 65 -3.62 -14.14 -7.13
C ASP A 65 -5.07 -13.88 -6.69
N GLU A 66 -6.04 -14.24 -7.55
CA GLU A 66 -7.45 -14.15 -7.19
C GLU A 66 -7.80 -15.05 -6.00
N PHE A 67 -7.31 -16.30 -6.02
CA PHE A 67 -7.52 -17.23 -4.91
C PHE A 67 -6.97 -16.68 -3.60
N MET A 68 -5.74 -16.16 -3.62
CA MET A 68 -5.10 -15.56 -2.45
C MET A 68 -5.89 -14.35 -1.96
N LEU A 69 -6.31 -13.45 -2.85
CA LEU A 69 -7.11 -12.28 -2.51
C LEU A 69 -8.45 -12.67 -1.87
N ARG A 70 -9.14 -13.67 -2.43
CA ARG A 70 -10.37 -14.23 -1.86
C ARG A 70 -10.14 -14.85 -0.48
N SER A 71 -9.05 -15.59 -0.30
CA SER A 71 -8.71 -16.26 0.97
C SER A 71 -8.51 -15.28 2.11
N VAL A 72 -7.96 -14.10 1.83
CA VAL A 72 -7.71 -13.09 2.87
C VAL A 72 -8.97 -12.32 3.23
N PHE A 73 -9.96 -12.26 2.34
CA PHE A 73 -11.00 -11.24 2.46
C PHE A 73 -12.44 -11.70 2.21
N SER A 74 -12.72 -12.92 1.81
CA SER A 74 -14.02 -13.25 1.24
C SER A 74 -15.21 -13.07 2.20
N ARG A 75 -16.21 -12.29 1.75
CA ARG A 75 -17.61 -12.40 2.16
C ARG A 75 -18.37 -13.07 1.02
N SER A 76 -18.16 -14.37 0.82
CA SER A 76 -18.76 -15.09 -0.32
C SER A 76 -18.34 -14.56 -1.70
N GLY A 77 -17.11 -14.03 -1.82
CA GLY A 77 -16.52 -13.56 -3.07
C GLY A 77 -16.73 -12.08 -3.36
N PHE A 78 -16.47 -11.72 -4.62
CA PHE A 78 -16.52 -10.34 -5.11
C PHE A 78 -17.77 -10.10 -5.97
N THR A 79 -18.08 -8.82 -6.18
CA THR A 79 -19.12 -8.40 -7.13
C THR A 79 -18.59 -7.22 -7.97
N ASP A 80 -18.97 -7.18 -9.22
CA ASP A 80 -18.79 -6.05 -10.15
C ASP A 80 -20.15 -5.46 -10.58
N GLY A 81 -21.20 -5.82 -9.86
CA GLY A 81 -22.58 -5.52 -10.24
C GLY A 81 -22.88 -4.03 -10.39
N TYR A 82 -22.17 -3.17 -9.65
CA TYR A 82 -22.31 -1.72 -9.81
C TYR A 82 -21.78 -1.24 -11.16
N LEU A 83 -20.63 -1.74 -11.60
CA LEU A 83 -20.03 -1.38 -12.87
C LEU A 83 -20.88 -1.85 -14.04
N ASN A 84 -21.35 -3.09 -13.98
CA ASN A 84 -22.07 -3.74 -15.08
C ASN A 84 -23.59 -3.54 -15.04
N SER A 85 -24.11 -2.71 -14.12
CA SER A 85 -25.54 -2.48 -13.88
C SER A 85 -26.33 -3.79 -13.62
N LYS A 86 -25.66 -4.83 -13.13
CA LYS A 86 -26.25 -6.12 -12.76
C LYS A 86 -26.66 -6.12 -11.28
N LEU A 87 -27.54 -5.20 -10.92
CA LEU A 87 -28.03 -5.08 -9.56
C LEU A 87 -28.99 -6.21 -9.21
N GLY A 88 -28.79 -6.84 -8.05
CA GLY A 88 -29.68 -7.91 -7.64
C GLY A 88 -29.12 -8.80 -6.53
N LYS A 89 -29.78 -9.95 -6.29
CA LYS A 89 -29.43 -10.89 -5.22
C LYS A 89 -27.97 -11.39 -5.26
N ASN A 90 -27.38 -11.47 -6.44
CA ASN A 90 -26.00 -11.93 -6.63
C ASN A 90 -24.94 -11.00 -6.04
N MET A 91 -25.30 -9.75 -5.73
CA MET A 91 -24.41 -8.78 -5.09
C MET A 91 -24.31 -8.98 -3.58
N PHE A 92 -25.23 -9.74 -3.00
CA PHE A 92 -25.26 -10.00 -1.56
C PHE A 92 -24.50 -11.28 -1.23
N GLY A 93 -23.84 -11.27 -0.09
CA GLY A 93 -23.10 -12.43 0.41
C GLY A 93 -22.85 -12.31 1.89
N THR A 94 -23.03 -13.42 2.60
CA THR A 94 -22.77 -13.52 4.03
C THR A 94 -21.48 -14.28 4.22
N ARG A 95 -20.62 -13.79 5.10
CA ARG A 95 -19.39 -14.50 5.46
C ARG A 95 -19.76 -15.86 6.08
N GLN A 96 -19.30 -16.91 5.46
CA GLN A 96 -19.50 -18.28 5.94
C GLN A 96 -18.33 -18.70 6.84
N LYS A 97 -18.52 -19.77 7.62
CA LYS A 97 -17.44 -20.32 8.46
C LYS A 97 -16.25 -20.78 7.61
N GLU A 98 -16.52 -21.28 6.43
CA GLU A 98 -15.56 -21.76 5.45
C GLU A 98 -14.65 -20.62 4.95
N ASP A 99 -15.19 -19.42 4.79
CA ASP A 99 -14.41 -18.21 4.43
C ASP A 99 -13.37 -17.84 5.51
N VAL A 100 -13.63 -18.20 6.78
CA VAL A 100 -12.71 -17.98 7.89
C VAL A 100 -11.61 -19.03 7.92
N VAL A 101 -11.96 -20.28 7.62
CA VAL A 101 -11.02 -21.42 7.64
C VAL A 101 -10.04 -21.34 6.46
N ALA A 102 -10.45 -20.80 5.31
CA ALA A 102 -9.58 -20.60 4.15
C ALA A 102 -8.42 -19.64 4.45
N THR A 103 -8.57 -18.74 5.41
CA THR A 103 -7.52 -17.83 5.86
C THR A 103 -6.68 -18.49 6.94
N THR A 104 -5.77 -19.39 6.57
CA THR A 104 -4.86 -20.02 7.54
C THR A 104 -3.83 -19.01 8.05
N ASN A 105 -3.36 -19.22 9.30
CA ASN A 105 -2.29 -18.39 9.88
C ASN A 105 -1.00 -18.42 9.03
N ASP A 106 -0.76 -19.49 8.29
CA ASP A 106 0.43 -19.63 7.45
C ASP A 106 0.33 -18.76 6.19
N VAL A 107 -0.85 -18.68 5.57
CA VAL A 107 -1.12 -17.75 4.46
C VAL A 107 -0.96 -16.30 4.92
N LEU A 108 -1.47 -15.94 6.10
CA LEU A 108 -1.29 -14.60 6.65
C LEU A 108 0.19 -14.25 6.90
N LYS A 109 0.96 -15.20 7.47
CA LYS A 109 2.40 -15.01 7.68
C LYS A 109 3.19 -14.87 6.37
N GLU A 110 2.81 -15.61 5.34
CA GLU A 110 3.44 -15.50 4.03
C GLU A 110 3.19 -14.12 3.41
N ILE A 111 1.97 -13.63 3.50
CA ILE A 111 1.60 -12.30 3.03
C ILE A 111 2.32 -11.21 3.84
N ALA A 112 2.42 -11.37 5.17
CA ALA A 112 3.11 -10.44 6.05
C ALA A 112 4.56 -10.19 5.63
N LYS A 113 5.26 -11.21 5.16
CA LYS A 113 6.64 -11.09 4.67
C LYS A 113 6.79 -10.07 3.53
N ASN A 114 5.73 -9.82 2.77
CA ASN A 114 5.77 -8.91 1.63
C ASN A 114 5.79 -7.42 2.04
N TYR A 115 5.41 -7.11 3.27
CA TYR A 115 5.36 -5.71 3.75
C TYR A 115 6.07 -5.47 5.10
N GLU A 116 6.57 -6.52 5.76
CA GLU A 116 7.32 -6.38 7.02
C GLU A 116 8.70 -5.74 6.85
N LYS A 117 9.27 -5.83 5.66
CA LYS A 117 10.56 -5.23 5.35
C LYS A 117 10.40 -4.25 4.21
N GLU A 118 10.63 -2.98 4.50
CA GLU A 118 10.83 -1.98 3.44
C GLU A 118 12.11 -2.33 2.69
N THR A 119 12.00 -2.44 1.37
CA THR A 119 13.15 -2.62 0.50
C THR A 119 13.58 -1.26 -0.02
N ALA A 120 14.83 -0.90 0.18
CA ALA A 120 15.40 0.30 -0.41
C ALA A 120 15.31 0.19 -1.95
N LEU A 121 14.50 1.07 -2.57
CA LEU A 121 14.25 1.04 -4.02
C LEU A 121 15.15 1.99 -4.79
N ILE A 122 15.62 3.05 -4.14
CA ILE A 122 16.39 4.13 -4.78
C ILE A 122 17.58 4.43 -3.89
N GLY A 123 18.79 4.22 -4.43
CA GLY A 123 20.03 4.70 -3.81
C GLY A 123 20.11 6.21 -3.91
N VAL A 124 20.53 6.86 -2.83
CA VAL A 124 20.76 8.29 -2.79
C VAL A 124 22.16 8.58 -2.26
N ASP A 125 22.87 9.49 -2.92
CA ASP A 125 24.10 10.09 -2.41
C ASP A 125 23.75 11.41 -1.74
N ILE A 126 24.30 11.64 -0.55
CA ILE A 126 24.06 12.84 0.24
C ILE A 126 25.39 13.56 0.46
N ASP A 127 25.46 14.79 0.03
CA ASP A 127 26.57 15.70 0.30
C ASP A 127 26.08 16.88 1.14
N PHE A 128 26.73 17.10 2.29
CA PHE A 128 26.41 18.18 3.20
C PHE A 128 27.63 19.06 3.47
N VAL A 129 27.53 20.31 3.05
CA VAL A 129 28.57 21.32 3.25
C VAL A 129 28.11 22.34 4.28
N CYS A 130 28.88 22.46 5.36
CA CYS A 130 28.63 23.40 6.44
C CYS A 130 29.94 24.09 6.80
N LYS A 131 30.06 25.38 6.50
CA LYS A 131 31.28 26.18 6.72
C LYS A 131 30.93 27.46 7.44
N GLU A 132 31.88 27.96 8.23
CA GLU A 132 31.74 29.24 8.92
C GLU A 132 31.51 30.39 7.93
N ASN A 133 30.56 31.27 8.25
CA ASN A 133 30.15 32.42 7.44
C ASN A 133 29.61 32.11 6.03
N GLN A 134 29.21 30.85 5.79
CA GLN A 134 28.56 30.45 4.54
C GLN A 134 27.27 29.69 4.85
N ASN A 135 26.30 29.80 3.98
CA ASN A 135 25.08 29.03 4.10
C ASN A 135 25.36 27.51 4.08
N ALA A 136 24.71 26.78 4.96
CA ALA A 136 24.75 25.31 4.90
C ALA A 136 24.04 24.83 3.63
N VAL A 137 24.66 23.88 2.92
CA VAL A 137 24.09 23.31 1.68
C VAL A 137 23.99 21.81 1.81
N LEU A 138 22.78 21.28 1.59
CA LEU A 138 22.51 19.85 1.47
C LEU A 138 22.23 19.54 0.00
N THR A 139 22.97 18.61 -0.57
CA THR A 139 22.73 18.09 -1.92
C THR A 139 22.38 16.62 -1.84
N VAL A 140 21.25 16.23 -2.44
CA VAL A 140 20.82 14.83 -2.55
C VAL A 140 20.80 14.48 -4.04
N LYS A 141 21.48 13.39 -4.38
CA LYS A 141 21.61 12.91 -5.77
C LYS A 141 21.08 11.50 -5.90
N THR A 142 20.41 11.25 -7.00
CA THR A 142 20.10 9.92 -7.52
C THR A 142 20.65 9.84 -8.93
N ASP A 143 20.61 8.67 -9.53
CA ASP A 143 20.97 8.47 -10.96
C ASP A 143 20.15 9.36 -11.93
N LYS A 144 18.98 9.87 -11.49
CA LYS A 144 18.06 10.63 -12.36
C LYS A 144 17.91 12.10 -11.98
N LYS A 145 18.17 12.46 -10.72
CA LYS A 145 17.89 13.82 -10.22
C LYS A 145 18.92 14.26 -9.18
N GLU A 146 19.18 15.57 -9.17
CA GLU A 146 19.90 16.25 -8.10
C GLU A 146 19.00 17.35 -7.52
N VAL A 147 18.93 17.41 -6.20
CA VAL A 147 18.17 18.43 -5.47
C VAL A 147 19.09 19.08 -4.45
N LYS A 148 19.04 20.41 -4.37
CA LYS A 148 19.80 21.19 -3.38
C LYS A 148 18.87 21.95 -2.47
N ALA A 149 19.17 21.91 -1.17
CA ALA A 149 18.55 22.76 -0.16
C ALA A 149 19.64 23.66 0.44
N VAL A 150 19.34 24.94 0.51
CA VAL A 150 20.24 25.95 1.11
C VAL A 150 19.62 26.35 2.45
N GLY A 151 20.36 26.11 3.51
CA GLY A 151 20.01 26.49 4.87
C GLY A 151 20.58 27.85 5.27
N GLU A 152 20.49 28.16 6.54
CA GLU A 152 21.06 29.40 7.14
C GLU A 152 22.57 29.27 7.36
N ILE A 153 23.19 30.39 7.68
CA ILE A 153 24.60 30.43 8.10
C ILE A 153 24.68 29.78 9.49
N PRO A 154 25.54 28.76 9.67
CA PRO A 154 25.63 28.07 10.94
C PRO A 154 26.23 28.99 12.03
N GLU A 155 25.63 28.97 13.20
CA GLU A 155 26.09 29.64 14.38
C GLU A 155 27.19 28.84 15.10
N LYS A 156 28.01 29.52 15.91
CA LYS A 156 28.99 28.85 16.76
C LYS A 156 28.29 28.03 17.83
N ALA A 157 28.77 26.80 18.01
CA ALA A 157 28.22 25.90 19.05
C ALA A 157 28.46 26.53 20.45
N ILE A 158 27.39 26.61 21.24
CA ILE A 158 27.46 27.15 22.61
C ILE A 158 27.93 26.05 23.59
N ASN A 159 27.42 24.82 23.47
CA ASN A 159 27.69 23.73 24.41
C ASN A 159 28.62 22.65 23.84
N LYS A 160 28.26 22.07 22.69
CA LYS A 160 29.01 20.97 22.08
C LYS A 160 29.04 21.14 20.56
N PRO A 161 30.23 21.20 19.94
CA PRO A 161 30.31 21.28 18.48
C PRO A 161 29.78 20.00 17.84
N MET A 162 29.09 20.16 16.72
CA MET A 162 28.66 19.05 15.88
C MET A 162 29.88 18.49 15.14
N ASN A 163 30.01 17.18 15.11
CA ASN A 163 31.07 16.51 14.36
C ASN A 163 30.48 15.76 13.15
N THR A 164 31.34 15.39 12.22
CA THR A 164 30.98 14.70 10.98
C THR A 164 30.19 13.41 11.26
N ALA A 165 30.60 12.62 12.26
CA ALA A 165 29.92 11.37 12.61
C ALA A 165 28.46 11.59 13.02
N THR A 166 28.19 12.60 13.86
CA THR A 166 26.83 12.95 14.30
C THR A 166 25.98 13.45 13.13
N VAL A 167 26.56 14.22 12.21
CA VAL A 167 25.87 14.70 11.02
C VAL A 167 25.52 13.53 10.11
N SER A 168 26.48 12.66 9.81
CA SER A 168 26.28 11.46 8.98
C SER A 168 25.18 10.55 9.57
N GLU A 169 25.21 10.30 10.88
CA GLU A 169 24.19 9.50 11.55
C GLU A 169 22.78 10.10 11.41
N ARG A 170 22.68 11.43 11.49
CA ARG A 170 21.37 12.11 11.34
C ARG A 170 20.88 12.10 9.90
N LEU A 171 21.78 12.32 8.95
CA LEU A 171 21.46 12.35 7.52
C LEU A 171 21.13 10.95 6.95
N SER A 172 21.59 9.88 7.59
CA SER A 172 21.24 8.50 7.20
C SER A 172 19.89 8.03 7.71
N LYS A 173 19.17 8.85 8.51
CA LYS A 173 17.85 8.48 9.06
C LYS A 173 16.72 8.96 8.14
N PHE A 174 16.18 8.06 7.35
CA PHE A 174 15.09 8.33 6.40
C PHE A 174 13.71 7.90 6.94
N GLY A 175 13.40 8.20 8.21
CA GLY A 175 12.06 8.04 8.76
C GLY A 175 11.51 6.61 8.75
N GLY A 176 12.36 5.59 8.91
CA GLY A 176 11.96 4.17 8.89
C GLY A 176 12.21 3.47 7.55
N THR A 177 12.66 4.18 6.53
CA THR A 177 13.21 3.59 5.30
C THR A 177 14.67 3.17 5.56
N GLN A 178 15.04 1.97 5.13
CA GLN A 178 16.41 1.44 5.23
C GLN A 178 17.18 1.68 3.95
#